data_b614d22cc56b41089d25aa12dbe8066c
#
_entry.id   b614d22cc56b41089d25aa12dbe8066c
#
_cell.length_a   1.000
_cell.length_b   1.000
_cell.length_c   1.000
_cell.angle_alpha   90.00
_cell.angle_beta   90.00
_cell.angle_gamma   90.00
#
_symmetry.space_group_name_H-M   'P 1'
#
loop_
_entity.id
_entity.type
_entity.pdbx_description
1 polymer ?
#
loop_
_entity_poly.entity_id
_entity_poly.type
_entity_poly.pdbx_seq_one_letter_code
_entity_poly.pdbx_strand_id
1 'polypeptide(L)'
;MPARSTGKDACDLLDADHKAVRKLFKDYEELTASRARSAAQKKLELARRICLELTVHAQLEEEVFYPALRHAIKETALLDEAQVEHQSLRDLIDQLQVMAAPDEMFDAKVKVLGEFTEHHVKEERTDLFPKARAARKLDLVALREELVERKEVLMA
;
A
#
# COMPACT_ATOMS: atom_id res chain seq x y z
N MET A 1 -2.91 28.64 12.61
CA MET A 1 -2.79 28.02 12.15
C MET A 1 -2.13 27.17 12.37
N PRO A 2 -2.25 26.66 12.55
CA PRO A 2 -1.70 25.82 12.97
C PRO A 2 -1.14 25.00 12.30
N ALA A 3 -0.95 24.69 12.28
CA ALA A 3 -0.46 24.06 12.07
C ALA A 3 -0.23 23.16 11.31
N ARG A 4 -0.22 23.12 10.72
CA ARG A 4 0.08 22.48 9.97
C ARG A 4 0.87 21.70 10.20
N SER A 5 0.72 21.88 10.71
CA SER A 5 1.22 21.32 11.30
C SER A 5 2.09 20.40 11.12
N THR A 6 2.51 20.15 11.18
CA THR A 6 3.28 19.03 10.83
C THR A 6 3.11 18.61 9.40
N GLY A 7 2.19 19.28 8.68
CA GLY A 7 1.89 18.93 7.30
C GLY A 7 1.34 17.53 7.12
N LYS A 8 0.79 16.93 8.17
CA LYS A 8 0.31 15.55 8.10
C LYS A 8 -1.12 15.49 7.64
N ASP A 9 -1.30 15.07 6.41
CA ASP A 9 -2.61 14.89 5.78
C ASP A 9 -2.79 13.43 5.35
N ALA A 10 -3.88 13.16 4.63
CA ALA A 10 -4.17 11.81 4.14
C ALA A 10 -3.04 11.27 3.25
N CYS A 11 -2.48 12.10 2.39
CA CYS A 11 -1.39 11.69 1.51
C CYS A 11 -0.15 11.30 2.31
N ASP A 12 0.15 12.04 3.37
CA ASP A 12 1.29 11.73 4.23
C ASP A 12 1.11 10.40 4.94
N LEU A 13 -0.10 10.11 5.40
CA LEU A 13 -0.41 8.84 6.05
C LEU A 13 -0.21 7.68 5.09
N LEU A 14 -0.78 7.79 3.89
CA LEU A 14 -0.65 6.75 2.88
C LEU A 14 0.81 6.55 2.44
N ASP A 15 1.56 7.66 2.36
CA ASP A 15 2.97 7.57 2.00
C ASP A 15 3.81 6.93 3.10
N ALA A 16 3.45 7.14 4.35
CA ALA A 16 4.10 6.45 5.47
C ALA A 16 3.88 4.93 5.38
N ASP A 17 2.68 4.51 4.98
CA ASP A 17 2.40 3.09 4.72
C ASP A 17 3.29 2.55 3.60
N HIS A 18 3.48 3.33 2.54
CA HIS A 18 4.35 2.95 1.42
C HIS A 18 5.78 2.70 1.90
N LYS A 19 6.29 3.57 2.74
CA LYS A 19 7.66 3.43 3.28
C LYS A 19 7.79 2.19 4.16
N ALA A 20 6.79 1.92 4.99
CA ALA A 20 6.80 0.76 5.85
C ALA A 20 6.81 -0.54 5.04
N VAL A 21 5.98 -0.60 4.01
CA VAL A 21 5.91 -1.79 3.14
C VAL A 21 7.21 -1.96 2.35
N ARG A 22 7.78 -0.87 1.87
CA ARG A 22 9.07 -0.92 1.14
C ARG A 22 10.16 -1.55 2.00
N LYS A 23 10.19 -1.21 3.28
CA LYS A 23 11.15 -1.81 4.21
C LYS A 23 10.92 -3.30 4.36
N LEU A 24 9.66 -3.73 4.44
CA LEU A 24 9.35 -5.16 4.54
C LEU A 24 9.82 -5.93 3.30
N PHE A 25 9.63 -5.36 2.11
CA PHE A 25 10.12 -5.98 0.88
C PHE A 25 11.65 -6.08 0.86
N LYS A 26 12.32 -5.04 1.34
CA LYS A 26 13.77 -5.04 1.42
C LYS A 26 14.26 -6.13 2.38
N ASP A 27 13.63 -6.24 3.54
CA ASP A 27 13.97 -7.27 4.51
C ASP A 27 13.77 -8.67 3.92
N TYR A 28 12.70 -8.86 3.15
CA TYR A 28 12.44 -10.11 2.46
C TYR A 28 13.55 -10.42 1.44
N GLU A 29 13.93 -9.45 0.65
CA GLU A 29 14.98 -9.62 -0.36
C GLU A 29 16.29 -10.05 0.28
N GLU A 30 16.64 -9.49 1.43
CA GLU A 30 17.83 -9.88 2.17
C GLU A 30 17.78 -11.34 2.61
N LEU A 31 16.60 -11.83 2.97
CA LEU A 31 16.43 -13.22 3.34
C LEU A 31 16.59 -14.19 2.17
N THR A 32 16.34 -13.75 0.93
CA THR A 32 16.51 -14.63 -0.24
C THR A 32 17.97 -15.05 -0.43
N ALA A 33 18.91 -14.24 0.06
CA ALA A 33 20.33 -14.54 0.00
C ALA A 33 20.81 -15.35 1.21
N SER A 34 19.97 -15.55 2.23
CA SER A 34 20.36 -16.24 3.45
C SER A 34 20.28 -17.74 3.29
N ARG A 35 21.24 -18.45 3.88
CA ARG A 35 21.25 -19.92 3.95
C ARG A 35 20.90 -20.43 5.34
N ALA A 36 20.49 -19.54 6.25
CA ALA A 36 20.12 -19.95 7.59
C ALA A 36 18.86 -20.81 7.55
N ARG A 37 18.78 -21.77 8.47
CA ARG A 37 17.60 -22.66 8.57
C ARG A 37 16.33 -21.88 8.87
N SER A 38 16.46 -20.79 9.62
CA SER A 38 15.30 -19.95 9.99
C SER A 38 14.81 -19.06 8.85
N ALA A 39 15.55 -18.98 7.73
CA ALA A 39 15.19 -18.06 6.64
C ALA A 39 13.82 -18.38 6.04
N ALA A 40 13.50 -19.67 5.87
CA ALA A 40 12.20 -20.05 5.30
C ALA A 40 11.03 -19.56 6.16
N GLN A 41 11.13 -19.75 7.47
CA GLN A 41 10.10 -19.30 8.40
C GLN A 41 9.99 -17.79 8.43
N LYS A 42 11.12 -17.10 8.44
CA LYS A 42 11.15 -15.63 8.42
C LYS A 42 10.57 -15.07 7.13
N LYS A 43 10.86 -15.70 5.98
CA LYS A 43 10.27 -15.32 4.70
C LYS A 43 8.75 -15.43 4.75
N LEU A 44 8.24 -16.53 5.29
CA LEU A 44 6.80 -16.75 5.38
C LEU A 44 6.15 -15.69 6.26
N GLU A 45 6.75 -15.39 7.41
CA GLU A 45 6.25 -14.37 8.33
C GLU A 45 6.24 -12.98 7.68
N LEU A 46 7.34 -12.61 6.99
CA LEU A 46 7.43 -11.34 6.30
C LEU A 46 6.43 -11.25 5.15
N ALA A 47 6.26 -12.32 4.38
CA ALA A 47 5.30 -12.32 3.29
C ALA A 47 3.87 -12.14 3.81
N ARG A 48 3.53 -12.78 4.92
CA ARG A 48 2.22 -12.61 5.56
C ARG A 48 2.02 -11.18 6.03
N ARG A 49 3.06 -10.58 6.60
CA ARG A 49 3.01 -9.19 7.04
C ARG A 49 2.84 -8.25 5.85
N ILE A 50 3.59 -8.48 4.78
CA ILE A 50 3.48 -7.69 3.54
C ILE A 50 2.05 -7.77 3.00
N CYS A 51 1.50 -8.99 2.91
CA CYS A 51 0.15 -9.18 2.39
C CYS A 51 -0.89 -8.47 3.25
N LEU A 52 -0.76 -8.53 4.57
CA LEU A 52 -1.67 -7.83 5.47
C LEU A 52 -1.60 -6.31 5.28
N GLU A 53 -0.39 -5.76 5.29
CA GLU A 53 -0.20 -4.32 5.15
C GLU A 53 -0.73 -3.80 3.81
N LEU A 54 -0.45 -4.53 2.72
CA LEU A 54 -0.94 -4.15 1.40
C LEU A 54 -2.46 -4.27 1.29
N THR A 55 -3.04 -5.31 1.87
CA THR A 55 -4.49 -5.52 1.84
C THR A 55 -5.20 -4.39 2.57
N VAL A 56 -4.73 -4.05 3.77
CA VAL A 56 -5.31 -2.96 4.56
C VAL A 56 -5.14 -1.64 3.85
N HIS A 57 -3.94 -1.38 3.32
CA HIS A 57 -3.65 -0.13 2.61
C HIS A 57 -4.55 0.04 1.38
N ALA A 58 -4.69 -1.00 0.56
CA ALA A 58 -5.57 -0.95 -0.61
C ALA A 58 -7.02 -0.71 -0.21
N GLN A 59 -7.45 -1.32 0.88
CA GLN A 59 -8.81 -1.16 1.37
C GLN A 59 -9.06 0.26 1.87
N LEU A 60 -8.09 0.87 2.55
CA LEU A 60 -8.18 2.26 2.98
C LEU A 60 -8.35 3.19 1.77
N GLU A 61 -7.60 2.94 0.71
CA GLU A 61 -7.69 3.76 -0.49
C GLU A 61 -9.04 3.57 -1.19
N GLU A 62 -9.50 2.34 -1.31
CA GLU A 62 -10.75 2.04 -2.02
C GLU A 62 -11.99 2.49 -1.26
N GLU A 63 -11.97 2.43 0.06
CA GLU A 63 -13.14 2.76 0.86
C GLU A 63 -13.20 4.23 1.25
N VAL A 64 -12.06 4.90 1.40
CA VAL A 64 -12.00 6.26 1.93
C VAL A 64 -11.35 7.25 0.95
N PHE A 65 -10.12 6.98 0.55
CA PHE A 65 -9.32 7.97 -0.20
C PHE A 65 -9.81 8.17 -1.63
N TYR A 66 -9.92 7.09 -2.40
CA TYR A 66 -10.34 7.19 -3.80
C TYR A 66 -11.77 7.71 -3.98
N PRO A 67 -12.74 7.29 -3.17
CA PRO A 67 -14.08 7.90 -3.30
C PRO A 67 -14.08 9.40 -3.06
N ALA A 68 -13.30 9.87 -2.08
CA ALA A 68 -13.18 11.30 -1.82
C ALA A 68 -12.55 12.04 -3.01
N LEU A 69 -11.53 11.44 -3.64
CA LEU A 69 -10.90 12.02 -4.81
C LEU A 69 -11.85 12.09 -6.01
N ARG A 70 -12.67 11.05 -6.23
CA ARG A 70 -13.62 11.04 -7.35
C ARG A 70 -14.58 12.24 -7.32
N HIS A 71 -14.90 12.72 -6.13
CA HIS A 71 -15.77 13.90 -5.99
C HIS A 71 -15.01 15.21 -6.13
N ALA A 72 -13.69 15.19 -6.01
CA ALA A 72 -12.87 16.39 -5.91
C ALA A 72 -12.03 16.70 -7.15
N ILE A 73 -11.70 15.66 -7.93
CA ILE A 73 -10.86 15.83 -9.13
C ILE A 73 -11.61 15.39 -10.38
N LYS A 74 -11.13 15.86 -11.55
CA LYS A 74 -11.77 15.54 -12.83
C LYS A 74 -11.15 14.32 -13.51
N GLU A 75 -9.89 14.02 -13.22
CA GLU A 75 -9.14 12.95 -13.88
C GLU A 75 -9.43 11.59 -13.24
N THR A 76 -10.66 11.11 -13.40
CA THR A 76 -11.07 9.84 -12.80
C THR A 76 -10.42 8.62 -13.44
N ALA A 77 -9.83 8.78 -14.63
CA ALA A 77 -9.11 7.67 -15.28
C ALA A 77 -7.94 7.17 -14.43
N LEU A 78 -7.28 8.08 -13.71
CA LEU A 78 -6.19 7.68 -12.80
C LEU A 78 -6.68 6.78 -11.68
N LEU A 79 -7.89 7.04 -11.18
CA LEU A 79 -8.50 6.22 -10.13
C LEU A 79 -8.93 4.86 -10.66
N ASP A 80 -9.39 4.81 -11.89
CA ASP A 80 -9.75 3.54 -12.55
C ASP A 80 -8.50 2.69 -12.76
N GLU A 81 -7.39 3.29 -13.19
CA GLU A 81 -6.11 2.61 -13.32
C GLU A 81 -5.64 2.05 -11.97
N ALA A 82 -5.74 2.86 -10.91
CA ALA A 82 -5.37 2.44 -9.57
C ALA A 82 -6.18 1.22 -9.13
N GLN A 83 -7.47 1.19 -9.47
CA GLN A 83 -8.33 0.06 -9.14
C GLN A 83 -7.89 -1.23 -9.84
N VAL A 84 -7.52 -1.12 -11.12
CA VAL A 84 -7.00 -2.27 -11.88
C VAL A 84 -5.67 -2.75 -11.28
N GLU A 85 -4.80 -1.82 -10.92
CA GLU A 85 -3.53 -2.16 -10.27
C GLU A 85 -3.74 -2.87 -8.95
N HIS A 86 -4.70 -2.41 -8.15
CA HIS A 86 -5.05 -3.07 -6.89
C HIS A 86 -5.51 -4.50 -7.11
N GLN A 87 -6.27 -4.75 -8.18
CA GLN A 87 -6.71 -6.10 -8.49
C GLN A 87 -5.53 -7.02 -8.81
N SER A 88 -4.54 -6.51 -9.54
CA SER A 88 -3.32 -7.27 -9.82
C SER A 88 -2.55 -7.61 -8.55
N LEU A 89 -2.48 -6.66 -7.61
CA LEU A 89 -1.85 -6.90 -6.31
C LEU A 89 -2.62 -7.97 -5.53
N ARG A 90 -3.93 -7.90 -5.52
CA ARG A 90 -4.77 -8.89 -4.82
C ARG A 90 -4.60 -10.28 -5.37
N ASP A 91 -4.50 -10.42 -6.68
CA ASP A 91 -4.32 -11.72 -7.30
C ASP A 91 -3.03 -12.39 -6.83
N LEU A 92 -1.94 -11.63 -6.74
CA LEU A 92 -0.67 -12.14 -6.22
C LEU A 92 -0.74 -12.45 -4.74
N ILE A 93 -1.39 -11.57 -3.96
CA ILE A 93 -1.57 -11.78 -2.53
C ILE A 93 -2.34 -13.08 -2.28
N ASP A 94 -3.42 -13.31 -3.01
CA ASP A 94 -4.23 -14.52 -2.88
C ASP A 94 -3.40 -15.76 -3.16
N GLN A 95 -2.56 -15.72 -4.20
CA GLN A 95 -1.67 -16.83 -4.53
C GLN A 95 -0.67 -17.10 -3.42
N LEU A 96 -0.07 -16.05 -2.87
CA LEU A 96 0.91 -16.18 -1.79
C LEU A 96 0.29 -16.74 -0.52
N GLN A 97 -0.95 -16.36 -0.23
CA GLN A 97 -1.62 -16.80 1.00
C GLN A 97 -1.94 -18.28 1.02
N VAL A 98 -2.08 -18.92 -0.13
CA VAL A 98 -2.38 -20.36 -0.20
C VAL A 98 -1.14 -21.23 -0.37
N MET A 99 0.03 -20.63 -0.52
CA MET A 99 1.28 -21.39 -0.65
C MET A 99 1.75 -21.83 0.74
N ALA A 100 2.06 -23.13 0.85
CA ALA A 100 2.38 -23.74 2.15
C ALA A 100 3.78 -23.40 2.65
N ALA A 101 4.75 -23.30 1.75
CA ALA A 101 6.15 -23.06 2.12
C ALA A 101 6.84 -22.21 1.07
N PRO A 102 7.80 -21.36 1.48
CA PRO A 102 8.56 -20.56 0.52
C PRO A 102 9.43 -21.45 -0.37
N ASP A 103 9.33 -21.25 -1.67
CA ASP A 103 10.17 -21.89 -2.68
C ASP A 103 10.56 -20.83 -3.71
N GLU A 104 11.17 -21.24 -4.82
CA GLU A 104 11.60 -20.30 -5.85
C GLU A 104 10.43 -19.51 -6.45
N MET A 105 9.28 -20.15 -6.63
CA MET A 105 8.09 -19.47 -7.14
C MET A 105 7.52 -18.50 -6.10
N PHE A 106 7.64 -18.84 -4.82
CA PHE A 106 7.22 -17.95 -3.73
C PHE A 106 8.05 -16.67 -3.76
N ASP A 107 9.37 -16.79 -3.84
CA ASP A 107 10.28 -15.63 -3.91
C ASP A 107 9.99 -14.79 -5.15
N ALA A 108 9.74 -15.44 -6.30
CA ALA A 108 9.43 -14.74 -7.55
C ALA A 108 8.13 -13.94 -7.42
N LYS A 109 7.12 -14.52 -6.80
CA LYS A 109 5.82 -13.83 -6.62
C LYS A 109 5.94 -12.65 -5.67
N VAL A 110 6.71 -12.79 -4.59
CA VAL A 110 6.97 -11.66 -3.66
C VAL A 110 7.71 -10.55 -4.40
N LYS A 111 8.68 -10.89 -5.22
CA LYS A 111 9.44 -9.90 -5.99
C LYS A 111 8.53 -9.14 -6.96
N VAL A 112 7.69 -9.84 -7.69
CA VAL A 112 6.77 -9.21 -8.64
C VAL A 112 5.74 -8.35 -7.89
N LEU A 113 5.27 -8.83 -6.74
CA LEU A 113 4.37 -8.04 -5.90
C LEU A 113 5.03 -6.72 -5.49
N GLY A 114 6.31 -6.77 -5.13
CA GLY A 114 7.08 -5.58 -4.80
C GLY A 114 7.22 -4.61 -5.97
N GLU A 115 7.45 -5.15 -7.17
CA GLU A 115 7.57 -4.34 -8.39
C GLU A 115 6.25 -3.65 -8.74
N PHE A 116 5.14 -4.37 -8.63
CA PHE A 116 3.80 -3.79 -8.85
C PHE A 116 3.50 -2.71 -7.81
N THR A 117 3.87 -2.97 -6.56
CA THR A 117 3.69 -2.01 -5.47
C THR A 117 4.48 -0.73 -5.74
N GLU A 118 5.75 -0.86 -6.12
CA GLU A 118 6.60 0.30 -6.43
C GLU A 118 6.03 1.13 -7.58
N HIS A 119 5.55 0.47 -8.63
CA HIS A 119 4.94 1.16 -9.76
C HIS A 119 3.71 1.95 -9.32
N HIS A 120 2.84 1.32 -8.55
CA HIS A 120 1.61 1.95 -8.05
C HIS A 120 1.92 3.13 -7.11
N VAL A 121 2.88 2.95 -6.21
CA VAL A 121 3.32 4.01 -5.28
C VAL A 121 3.85 5.21 -6.06
N LYS A 122 4.65 4.95 -7.08
CA LYS A 122 5.21 6.02 -7.91
C LYS A 122 4.11 6.83 -8.59
N GLU A 123 3.13 6.16 -9.14
CA GLU A 123 2.00 6.85 -9.78
C GLU A 123 1.21 7.70 -8.78
N GLU A 124 0.97 7.18 -7.58
CA GLU A 124 0.30 7.95 -6.54
C GLU A 124 1.08 9.20 -6.16
N ARG A 125 2.38 9.05 -5.96
CA ARG A 125 3.23 10.17 -5.54
C ARG A 125 3.39 11.23 -6.62
N THR A 126 3.48 10.82 -7.88
CA THR A 126 3.71 11.77 -8.98
C THR A 126 2.43 12.34 -9.56
N ASP A 127 1.34 11.60 -9.52
CA ASP A 127 0.09 11.99 -10.20
C ASP A 127 -1.09 12.23 -9.25
N LEU A 128 -1.42 11.27 -8.38
CA LEU A 128 -2.62 11.37 -7.56
C LEU A 128 -2.48 12.32 -6.37
N PHE A 129 -1.41 12.20 -5.60
CA PHE A 129 -1.23 13.05 -4.42
C PHE A 129 -1.15 14.54 -4.77
N PRO A 130 -0.42 14.95 -5.82
CA PRO A 130 -0.43 16.36 -6.21
C PRO A 130 -1.83 16.86 -6.59
N LYS A 131 -2.62 16.06 -7.29
CA LYS A 131 -3.99 16.42 -7.65
C LYS A 131 -4.89 16.51 -6.43
N ALA A 132 -4.73 15.59 -5.48
CA ALA A 132 -5.47 15.63 -4.22
C ALA A 132 -5.16 16.90 -3.44
N ARG A 133 -3.89 17.28 -3.37
CA ARG A 133 -3.46 18.47 -2.64
C ARG A 133 -3.89 19.76 -3.33
N ALA A 134 -4.04 19.73 -4.64
CA ALA A 134 -4.52 20.90 -5.40
C ALA A 134 -6.04 21.02 -5.38
N ALA A 135 -6.77 20.00 -4.97
CA ALA A 135 -8.23 20.01 -4.98
C ALA A 135 -8.78 20.80 -3.80
N ARG A 136 -9.36 21.97 -4.06
CA ARG A 136 -9.85 22.87 -3.01
C ARG A 136 -11.00 22.30 -2.19
N LYS A 137 -11.80 21.42 -2.78
CA LYS A 137 -12.97 20.83 -2.12
C LYS A 137 -12.61 19.69 -1.18
N LEU A 138 -11.34 19.26 -1.18
CA LEU A 138 -10.91 18.11 -0.44
C LEU A 138 -10.17 18.52 0.83
N ASP A 139 -10.74 18.15 1.97
CA ASP A 139 -10.09 18.38 3.26
C ASP A 139 -9.24 17.15 3.61
N LEU A 140 -7.97 17.20 3.24
CA LEU A 140 -7.03 16.11 3.43
C LEU A 140 -6.69 15.82 4.88
N VAL A 141 -6.80 16.83 5.75
CA VAL A 141 -6.56 16.65 7.19
C VAL A 141 -7.70 15.86 7.81
N ALA A 142 -8.95 16.23 7.49
CA ALA A 142 -10.12 15.48 7.94
C ALA A 142 -10.12 14.08 7.38
N LEU A 143 -9.73 13.92 6.12
CA LEU A 143 -9.67 12.62 5.47
C LEU A 143 -8.64 11.70 6.14
N ARG A 144 -7.53 12.27 6.62
CA ARG A 144 -6.55 11.53 7.37
C ARG A 144 -7.15 10.92 8.65
N GLU A 145 -8.00 11.66 9.33
CA GLU A 145 -8.65 11.16 10.52
C GLU A 145 -9.55 9.97 10.22
N GLU A 146 -10.30 10.03 9.10
CA GLU A 146 -11.11 8.89 8.66
C GLU A 146 -10.25 7.67 8.34
N LEU A 147 -9.10 7.89 7.71
CA LEU A 147 -8.15 6.82 7.40
C LEU A 147 -7.60 6.18 8.66
N VAL A 148 -7.24 6.99 9.66
CA VAL A 148 -6.72 6.50 10.93
C VAL A 148 -7.76 5.61 11.61
N GLU A 149 -9.00 6.08 11.70
CA GLU A 149 -10.08 5.33 12.33
C GLU A 149 -10.35 4.02 11.62
N ARG A 150 -10.42 4.06 10.29
CA ARG A 150 -10.68 2.86 9.50
C ARG A 150 -9.54 1.85 9.61
N LYS A 151 -8.31 2.35 9.62
CA LYS A 151 -7.13 1.48 9.77
C LYS A 151 -7.15 0.74 11.11
N GLU A 152 -7.51 1.42 12.17
CA GLU A 152 -7.63 0.79 13.48
C GLU A 152 -8.61 -0.39 13.46
N VAL A 153 -9.75 -0.21 12.78
CA VAL A 153 -10.75 -1.28 12.65
C VAL A 153 -10.19 -2.44 11.83
N LEU A 154 -9.55 -2.16 10.70
CA LEU A 154 -9.04 -3.19 9.79
C LEU A 154 -7.87 -3.98 10.38
N MET A 155 -7.08 -3.34 11.25
CA MET A 155 -5.92 -3.99 11.88
C MET A 155 -6.25 -4.67 13.20
N ALA A 156 -7.44 -4.48 13.71
CA ALA A 156 -7.85 -5.04 15.00
C ALA A 156 -7.95 -6.57 15.00
#